data_633714eea7d8290316ffed5e69673d2c
#
_entry.id   633714eea7d8290316ffed5e69673d2c
#
_cell.length_a   1.000
_cell.length_b   1.000
_cell.length_c   1.000
_cell.angle_alpha   90.00
_cell.angle_beta   90.00
_cell.angle_gamma   90.00
#
_symmetry.space_group_name_H-M   'P 1'
#
loop_
_entity.id
_entity.type
_entity.pdbx_description
1 polymer ?
#
loop_
_entity_poly.entity_id
_entity_poly.type
_entity_poly.pdbx_seq_one_letter_code
_entity_poly.pdbx_strand_id
1 'polypeptide(L)'
;MKPLAAVFRLVLCAALLLPGCSATTVDTQPAQLGRQAPYAEMLAAIEAPGPIVFEKHLAADWAVPLSGLLNLEHPKAVAAGLQDREEPIQIYVYSLRHPQYGNFIVDSGMAESFLDAGNNDDVSAIVKLAMNIPLLDVQLTTAELQRKLGGIDGVFLTHIHMDHIMGLGDLDPGVPVYTGPGDAALTSATHIATRGTTDRLLANTETLQEWQFGSSGIIDVFGDGSLWAIHSPGHTPGSTAYLALTSSGPQLMIGDATHTRWGWENGVEPGSYSDNGPQSAISLARLQQLARDKPAIAVHPGHQAL
;
A
#
# COMPACT_ATOMS: atom_id res chain seq x y z
N MET A 1 -40.82 33.35 -19.34
CA MET A 1 -39.95 32.17 -19.37
C MET A 1 -38.53 32.59 -19.08
N LYS A 2 -38.08 32.54 -17.85
CA LYS A 2 -36.79 32.58 -17.20
C LYS A 2 -37.05 32.65 -15.71
N PRO A 3 -36.79 31.69 -14.91
CA PRO A 3 -35.53 31.58 -14.19
C PRO A 3 -35.19 30.12 -13.81
N LEU A 4 -34.31 29.47 -14.51
CA LEU A 4 -33.75 28.16 -14.07
C LEU A 4 -32.21 28.19 -14.03
N ALA A 5 -31.56 29.29 -14.39
CA ALA A 5 -30.12 29.40 -14.47
C ALA A 5 -29.43 29.89 -13.17
N ALA A 6 -30.19 30.31 -12.16
CA ALA A 6 -29.65 30.92 -10.94
C ALA A 6 -29.42 29.91 -9.80
N VAL A 7 -30.06 28.76 -9.83
CA VAL A 7 -29.95 27.74 -8.75
C VAL A 7 -28.71 26.85 -8.88
N PHE A 8 -28.16 26.72 -10.08
CA PHE A 8 -26.99 25.85 -10.30
C PHE A 8 -25.64 26.49 -9.96
N ARG A 9 -25.59 27.80 -9.76
CA ARG A 9 -24.37 28.53 -9.37
C ARG A 9 -24.13 28.67 -7.87
N LEU A 10 -25.12 28.36 -7.04
CA LEU A 10 -24.98 28.48 -5.57
C LEU A 10 -24.49 27.17 -4.91
N VAL A 11 -24.57 26.02 -5.60
CA VAL A 11 -24.11 24.75 -5.05
C VAL A 11 -22.60 24.53 -5.25
N LEU A 12 -21.97 25.24 -6.19
CA LEU A 12 -20.54 25.07 -6.50
C LEU A 12 -19.60 25.91 -5.61
N CYS A 13 -20.12 26.83 -4.80
CA CYS A 13 -19.30 27.66 -3.89
C CYS A 13 -19.29 27.20 -2.43
N ALA A 14 -20.07 26.18 -2.05
CA ALA A 14 -20.10 25.68 -0.68
C ALA A 14 -19.13 24.48 -0.44
N ALA A 15 -18.43 24.01 -1.48
CA ALA A 15 -17.50 22.88 -1.38
C ALA A 15 -16.05 23.29 -1.03
N LEU A 16 -15.79 24.56 -0.74
CA LEU A 16 -14.41 25.10 -0.64
C LEU A 16 -13.91 25.43 0.77
N LEU A 17 -14.66 25.12 1.84
CA LEU A 17 -14.20 25.37 3.22
C LEU A 17 -14.75 24.32 4.20
N LEU A 18 -14.36 23.05 4.05
CA LEU A 18 -14.42 22.11 5.16
C LEU A 18 -12.98 21.74 5.55
N PRO A 19 -12.42 22.32 6.61
CA PRO A 19 -11.24 21.76 7.25
C PRO A 19 -11.66 20.41 7.88
N GLY A 20 -11.05 19.30 7.43
CA GLY A 20 -11.26 18.00 8.05
C GLY A 20 -11.71 16.85 7.15
N CYS A 21 -11.57 16.95 5.83
CA CYS A 21 -11.78 15.81 4.94
C CYS A 21 -10.44 15.13 4.64
N SER A 22 -10.02 14.22 5.51
CA SER A 22 -8.84 13.35 5.34
C SER A 22 -9.26 11.92 4.98
N ALA A 23 -8.34 11.07 4.55
CA ALA A 23 -8.59 9.65 4.26
C ALA A 23 -9.01 8.87 5.51
N THR A 24 -8.55 9.30 6.68
CA THR A 24 -8.94 8.76 7.99
C THR A 24 -9.01 9.87 9.03
N THR A 25 -9.70 9.58 10.14
CA THR A 25 -9.71 10.41 11.35
C THR A 25 -8.65 9.97 12.37
N VAL A 26 -7.93 8.87 12.13
CA VAL A 26 -6.85 8.42 12.99
C VAL A 26 -5.69 9.41 12.94
N ASP A 27 -5.25 9.85 14.10
CA ASP A 27 -4.14 10.80 14.22
C ASP A 27 -2.82 10.19 13.73
N THR A 28 -1.92 11.05 13.27
CA THR A 28 -0.55 10.66 12.90
C THR A 28 0.46 11.28 13.87
N GLN A 29 1.56 10.57 14.10
CA GLN A 29 2.73 11.10 14.80
C GLN A 29 4.01 10.68 14.09
N PRO A 30 5.11 11.45 14.20
CA PRO A 30 6.39 11.06 13.65
C PRO A 30 6.84 9.71 14.17
N ALA A 31 7.19 8.79 13.26
CA ALA A 31 7.73 7.49 13.62
C ALA A 31 9.00 7.64 14.45
N GLN A 32 9.08 6.87 15.55
CA GLN A 32 10.25 6.83 16.43
C GLN A 32 11.27 5.77 15.99
N LEU A 33 10.83 4.79 15.20
CA LEU A 33 11.66 3.78 14.57
C LEU A 33 12.28 4.35 13.29
N GLY A 34 13.47 3.88 12.96
CA GLY A 34 14.15 4.23 11.72
C GLY A 34 15.05 5.46 11.83
N ARG A 35 16.04 5.50 10.97
CA ARG A 35 16.92 6.65 10.76
C ARG A 35 17.00 7.00 9.29
N GLN A 36 17.03 8.28 8.98
CA GLN A 36 17.31 8.73 7.62
C GLN A 36 18.71 8.28 7.18
N ALA A 37 18.81 7.77 5.96
CA ALA A 37 20.07 7.27 5.44
C ALA A 37 20.30 7.75 3.99
N PRO A 38 21.56 7.89 3.54
CA PRO A 38 21.87 8.13 2.15
C PRO A 38 21.51 6.93 1.27
N TYR A 39 21.07 7.18 0.04
CA TYR A 39 20.79 6.12 -0.94
C TYR A 39 22.02 5.21 -1.18
N ALA A 40 23.23 5.77 -1.16
CA ALA A 40 24.48 5.02 -1.32
C ALA A 40 24.72 4.02 -0.19
N GLU A 41 24.26 4.30 1.03
CA GLU A 41 24.38 3.37 2.18
C GLU A 41 23.49 2.13 1.97
N MET A 42 22.25 2.34 1.53
CA MET A 42 21.35 1.23 1.15
C MET A 42 21.95 0.38 0.02
N LEU A 43 22.52 1.01 -1.03
CA LEU A 43 23.16 0.29 -2.13
C LEU A 43 24.36 -0.54 -1.68
N ALA A 44 25.12 -0.07 -0.71
CA ALA A 44 26.24 -0.81 -0.13
C ALA A 44 25.75 -2.00 0.73
N ALA A 45 24.66 -1.82 1.48
CA ALA A 45 24.09 -2.88 2.31
C ALA A 45 23.55 -4.06 1.47
N ILE A 46 23.02 -3.81 0.27
CA ILE A 46 22.50 -4.84 -0.65
C ILE A 46 23.56 -5.89 -1.03
N GLU A 47 24.84 -5.55 -0.98
CA GLU A 47 25.95 -6.44 -1.37
C GLU A 47 26.17 -7.60 -0.37
N ALA A 48 25.58 -7.54 0.81
CA ALA A 48 25.74 -8.55 1.85
C ALA A 48 24.39 -9.24 2.16
N PRO A 49 24.42 -10.54 2.53
CA PRO A 49 23.22 -11.20 3.03
C PRO A 49 22.76 -10.56 4.34
N GLY A 50 21.45 -10.47 4.53
CA GLY A 50 20.86 -9.94 5.74
C GLY A 50 20.27 -11.00 6.65
N PRO A 51 19.89 -10.60 7.88
CA PRO A 51 19.40 -11.52 8.91
C PRO A 51 17.90 -11.82 8.82
N ILE A 52 17.14 -11.10 7.97
CA ILE A 52 15.68 -11.19 7.95
C ILE A 52 15.25 -12.53 7.35
N VAL A 53 14.34 -13.22 8.03
CA VAL A 53 13.59 -14.34 7.46
C VAL A 53 12.32 -13.75 6.85
N PHE A 54 12.20 -13.88 5.54
CA PHE A 54 11.11 -13.33 4.71
C PHE A 54 10.19 -14.44 4.22
N GLU A 55 8.89 -14.24 4.34
CA GLU A 55 7.88 -15.10 3.70
C GLU A 55 6.82 -14.21 3.04
N LYS A 56 6.45 -14.55 1.79
CA LYS A 56 5.31 -13.96 1.08
C LYS A 56 4.09 -14.86 1.27
N HIS A 57 2.98 -14.30 1.72
CA HIS A 57 1.74 -15.02 1.94
C HIS A 57 0.64 -14.49 1.00
N LEU A 58 -0.13 -15.39 0.43
CA LEU A 58 -1.38 -15.09 -0.26
C LEU A 58 -2.48 -14.95 0.78
N ALA A 59 -3.02 -13.74 0.95
CA ALA A 59 -4.09 -13.47 1.89
C ALA A 59 -5.47 -13.64 1.24
N ALA A 60 -5.64 -13.18 -0.01
CA ALA A 60 -6.87 -13.39 -0.76
C ALA A 60 -6.64 -13.35 -2.27
N ASP A 61 -7.53 -14.02 -3.02
CA ASP A 61 -7.74 -13.79 -4.44
C ASP A 61 -8.91 -12.82 -4.64
N TRP A 62 -8.80 -11.97 -5.65
CA TRP A 62 -9.80 -10.96 -5.97
C TRP A 62 -9.79 -10.62 -7.46
N ALA A 63 -10.73 -9.76 -7.90
CA ALA A 63 -10.74 -9.22 -9.26
C ALA A 63 -11.27 -7.80 -9.26
N VAL A 64 -10.60 -6.92 -9.99
CA VAL A 64 -10.96 -5.50 -10.12
C VAL A 64 -10.70 -5.01 -11.55
N PRO A 65 -11.28 -3.87 -11.98
CA PRO A 65 -11.06 -3.31 -13.31
C PRO A 65 -9.57 -3.05 -13.60
N LEU A 66 -9.10 -3.54 -14.76
CA LEU A 66 -7.72 -3.33 -15.21
C LEU A 66 -7.37 -1.85 -15.38
N SER A 67 -8.35 -1.02 -15.75
CA SER A 67 -8.17 0.44 -15.88
C SER A 67 -7.80 1.14 -14.55
N GLY A 68 -8.12 0.52 -13.42
CA GLY A 68 -7.64 0.97 -12.11
C GLY A 68 -6.19 0.59 -11.86
N LEU A 69 -5.84 -0.64 -12.23
CA LEU A 69 -4.53 -1.25 -11.96
C LEU A 69 -3.42 -0.78 -12.90
N LEU A 70 -3.77 -0.35 -14.11
CA LEU A 70 -2.83 -0.05 -15.18
C LEU A 70 -3.30 1.14 -16.01
N ASN A 71 -2.40 2.06 -16.34
CA ASN A 71 -2.69 3.15 -17.28
C ASN A 71 -2.89 2.60 -18.70
N LEU A 72 -4.15 2.36 -19.08
CA LEU A 72 -4.51 1.84 -20.40
C LEU A 72 -4.33 2.87 -21.53
N GLU A 73 -4.18 4.16 -21.23
CA GLU A 73 -3.88 5.22 -22.20
C GLU A 73 -2.38 5.32 -22.49
N HIS A 74 -1.53 4.65 -21.70
CA HIS A 74 -0.09 4.63 -21.95
C HIS A 74 0.20 4.03 -23.34
N PRO A 75 1.11 4.64 -24.16
CA PRO A 75 1.39 4.19 -25.53
C PRO A 75 1.72 2.71 -25.66
N LYS A 76 2.41 2.11 -24.69
CA LYS A 76 2.71 0.68 -24.68
C LYS A 76 1.47 -0.18 -24.45
N ALA A 77 0.55 0.24 -23.57
CA ALA A 77 -0.70 -0.48 -23.31
C ALA A 77 -1.60 -0.43 -24.56
N VAL A 78 -1.72 0.74 -25.19
CA VAL A 78 -2.44 0.91 -26.47
C VAL A 78 -1.82 0.05 -27.56
N ALA A 79 -0.50 0.05 -27.71
CA ALA A 79 0.19 -0.76 -28.73
C ALA A 79 0.04 -2.27 -28.49
N ALA A 80 -0.08 -2.69 -27.22
CA ALA A 80 -0.37 -4.08 -26.84
C ALA A 80 -1.85 -4.46 -27.02
N GLY A 81 -2.73 -3.51 -27.36
CA GLY A 81 -4.17 -3.74 -27.53
C GLY A 81 -4.89 -4.05 -26.21
N LEU A 82 -4.35 -3.62 -25.06
CA LEU A 82 -4.97 -3.85 -23.76
C LEU A 82 -6.28 -3.04 -23.67
N GLN A 83 -7.30 -3.68 -23.13
CA GLN A 83 -8.60 -3.09 -22.90
C GLN A 83 -9.07 -3.36 -21.48
N ASP A 84 -9.95 -2.51 -20.98
CA ASP A 84 -10.53 -2.67 -19.66
C ASP A 84 -11.33 -3.97 -19.55
N ARG A 85 -11.12 -4.67 -18.44
CA ARG A 85 -11.78 -5.92 -18.05
C ARG A 85 -11.58 -6.16 -16.58
N GLU A 86 -12.35 -7.09 -16.01
CA GLU A 86 -12.01 -7.64 -14.70
C GLU A 86 -10.67 -8.38 -14.78
N GLU A 87 -9.71 -7.93 -13.99
CA GLU A 87 -8.37 -8.51 -13.93
C GLU A 87 -8.20 -9.24 -12.60
N PRO A 88 -7.84 -10.54 -12.63
CA PRO A 88 -7.52 -11.28 -11.42
C PRO A 88 -6.29 -10.68 -10.72
N ILE A 89 -6.42 -10.47 -9.42
CA ILE A 89 -5.37 -9.98 -8.54
C ILE A 89 -5.30 -10.80 -7.25
N GLN A 90 -4.19 -10.65 -6.54
CA GLN A 90 -3.95 -11.23 -5.23
C GLN A 90 -3.72 -10.13 -4.20
N ILE A 91 -4.21 -10.33 -2.99
CA ILE A 91 -3.82 -9.55 -1.83
C ILE A 91 -2.72 -10.32 -1.11
N TYR A 92 -1.56 -9.68 -0.94
CA TYR A 92 -0.42 -10.27 -0.28
C TYR A 92 -0.16 -9.60 1.07
N VAL A 93 0.41 -10.36 2.00
CA VAL A 93 1.06 -9.89 3.21
C VAL A 93 2.44 -10.53 3.30
N TYR A 94 3.44 -9.78 3.73
CA TYR A 94 4.80 -10.29 3.84
C TYR A 94 5.21 -10.32 5.30
N SER A 95 5.66 -11.47 5.81
CA SER A 95 6.23 -11.54 7.15
C SER A 95 7.74 -11.36 7.12
N LEU A 96 8.22 -10.55 8.05
CA LEU A 96 9.62 -10.21 8.26
C LEU A 96 9.99 -10.56 9.70
N ARG A 97 10.78 -11.61 9.90
CA ARG A 97 11.25 -11.97 11.23
C ARG A 97 12.70 -11.57 11.37
N HIS A 98 12.95 -10.64 12.26
CA HIS A 98 14.29 -10.18 12.60
C HIS A 98 14.77 -10.80 13.91
N PRO A 99 16.00 -11.34 13.99
CA PRO A 99 16.47 -12.06 15.18
C PRO A 99 16.54 -11.21 16.45
N GLN A 100 16.63 -9.88 16.35
CA GLN A 100 16.76 -8.96 17.48
C GLN A 100 15.52 -8.09 17.69
N TYR A 101 14.78 -7.77 16.62
CA TYR A 101 13.67 -6.81 16.66
C TYR A 101 12.29 -7.46 16.71
N GLY A 102 12.18 -8.76 16.37
CA GLY A 102 10.92 -9.50 16.43
C GLY A 102 10.26 -9.71 15.08
N ASN A 103 8.93 -9.82 15.08
CA ASN A 103 8.11 -10.19 13.92
C ASN A 103 7.35 -8.98 13.40
N PHE A 104 7.55 -8.63 12.16
CA PHE A 104 6.85 -7.54 11.49
C PHE A 104 6.13 -8.07 10.26
N ILE A 105 5.15 -7.32 9.78
CA ILE A 105 4.53 -7.58 8.49
C ILE A 105 4.58 -6.33 7.61
N VAL A 106 4.65 -6.55 6.28
CA VAL A 106 4.42 -5.49 5.29
C VAL A 106 3.04 -5.70 4.71
N ASP A 107 2.22 -4.67 4.78
CA ASP A 107 0.77 -4.66 4.61
C ASP A 107 0.08 -5.61 5.59
N SER A 108 -1.26 -5.59 5.65
CA SER A 108 -1.93 -6.26 6.75
C SER A 108 -2.63 -7.58 6.37
N GLY A 109 -2.75 -7.90 5.08
CA GLY A 109 -3.53 -9.06 4.65
C GLY A 109 -5.03 -8.88 4.89
N MET A 110 -5.69 -9.93 5.44
CA MET A 110 -7.15 -9.99 5.57
C MET A 110 -7.56 -10.32 7.01
N ALA A 111 -8.51 -9.56 7.57
CA ALA A 111 -9.09 -9.90 8.88
C ALA A 111 -10.12 -11.05 8.78
N GLU A 112 -10.34 -11.75 9.89
CA GLU A 112 -11.36 -12.83 9.99
C GLU A 112 -12.76 -12.33 9.62
N SER A 113 -13.06 -11.03 9.81
CA SER A 113 -14.34 -10.42 9.41
C SER A 113 -14.58 -10.49 7.88
N PHE A 114 -13.56 -10.69 7.07
CA PHE A 114 -13.67 -10.86 5.61
C PHE A 114 -13.90 -12.32 5.16
N LEU A 115 -13.89 -13.30 6.05
CA LEU A 115 -14.32 -14.67 5.71
C LEU A 115 -15.78 -14.74 5.24
N ASP A 116 -16.60 -13.78 5.66
CA ASP A 116 -17.94 -13.50 5.10
C ASP A 116 -17.99 -12.04 4.62
N ALA A 117 -17.24 -11.73 3.57
CA ALA A 117 -17.01 -10.38 3.08
C ALA A 117 -18.31 -9.65 2.69
N GLY A 118 -19.32 -10.38 2.25
CA GLY A 118 -20.65 -9.83 1.93
C GLY A 118 -21.36 -9.24 3.13
N ASN A 119 -21.19 -9.83 4.31
CA ASN A 119 -21.81 -9.42 5.58
C ASN A 119 -20.87 -8.64 6.52
N ASN A 120 -19.66 -8.33 6.10
CA ASN A 120 -18.70 -7.57 6.91
C ASN A 120 -19.19 -6.14 7.16
N ASP A 121 -19.44 -5.78 8.43
CA ASP A 121 -19.95 -4.45 8.82
C ASP A 121 -18.85 -3.36 8.79
N ASP A 122 -17.57 -3.72 8.72
CA ASP A 122 -16.47 -2.77 8.61
C ASP A 122 -16.45 -2.07 7.24
N VAL A 123 -17.08 -2.68 6.22
CA VAL A 123 -17.17 -2.11 4.89
C VAL A 123 -18.58 -1.60 4.62
N SER A 124 -18.70 -0.33 4.21
CA SER A 124 -20.02 0.24 3.87
C SER A 124 -20.62 -0.46 2.65
N ALA A 125 -21.98 -0.53 2.59
CA ALA A 125 -22.68 -1.20 1.48
C ALA A 125 -22.31 -0.63 0.10
N ILE A 126 -22.06 0.68 0.02
CA ILE A 126 -21.65 1.35 -1.22
C ILE A 126 -20.25 0.89 -1.65
N VAL A 127 -19.31 0.79 -0.70
CA VAL A 127 -17.94 0.31 -0.96
C VAL A 127 -17.95 -1.16 -1.33
N LYS A 128 -18.74 -2.00 -0.64
CA LYS A 128 -18.91 -3.42 -1.00
C LYS A 128 -19.33 -3.59 -2.45
N LEU A 129 -20.30 -2.80 -2.89
CA LEU A 129 -20.80 -2.86 -4.27
C LEU A 129 -19.78 -2.31 -5.27
N ALA A 130 -19.17 -1.15 -4.98
CA ALA A 130 -18.25 -0.48 -5.90
C ALA A 130 -16.95 -1.25 -6.12
N MET A 131 -16.49 -2.00 -5.12
CA MET A 131 -15.23 -2.73 -5.13
C MET A 131 -15.40 -4.26 -5.23
N ASN A 132 -16.59 -4.77 -5.54
CA ASN A 132 -16.87 -6.21 -5.62
C ASN A 132 -16.39 -7.01 -4.38
N ILE A 133 -16.47 -6.42 -3.19
CA ILE A 133 -15.99 -7.05 -1.93
C ILE A 133 -16.54 -8.46 -1.71
N PRO A 134 -17.81 -8.81 -2.05
CA PRO A 134 -18.30 -10.16 -1.93
C PRO A 134 -17.59 -11.22 -2.81
N LEU A 135 -16.73 -10.79 -3.75
CA LEU A 135 -15.93 -11.69 -4.60
C LEU A 135 -14.54 -11.98 -4.04
N LEU A 136 -14.19 -11.41 -2.87
CA LEU A 136 -12.96 -11.76 -2.16
C LEU A 136 -13.00 -13.24 -1.75
N ASP A 137 -11.93 -13.96 -2.10
CA ASP A 137 -11.71 -15.34 -1.66
C ASP A 137 -10.52 -15.39 -0.71
N VAL A 138 -10.80 -15.37 0.60
CA VAL A 138 -9.80 -15.28 1.66
C VAL A 138 -9.08 -16.61 1.82
N GLN A 139 -7.75 -16.62 1.70
CA GLN A 139 -6.88 -17.78 1.79
C GLN A 139 -6.14 -17.86 3.14
N LEU A 140 -5.82 -16.70 3.74
CA LEU A 140 -5.12 -16.60 5.02
C LEU A 140 -5.57 -15.33 5.74
N THR A 141 -5.98 -15.46 7.00
CA THR A 141 -6.29 -14.30 7.83
C THR A 141 -5.06 -13.79 8.58
N THR A 142 -5.08 -12.52 8.96
CA THR A 142 -4.02 -11.90 9.77
C THR A 142 -3.98 -12.52 11.17
N ALA A 143 -5.12 -12.90 11.73
CA ALA A 143 -5.17 -13.65 12.98
C ALA A 143 -4.45 -15.01 12.90
N GLU A 144 -4.62 -15.74 11.79
CA GLU A 144 -3.88 -17.00 11.55
C GLU A 144 -2.38 -16.75 11.40
N LEU A 145 -2.00 -15.71 10.66
CA LEU A 145 -0.60 -15.33 10.48
C LEU A 145 0.03 -14.92 11.82
N GLN A 146 -0.66 -14.12 12.63
CA GLN A 146 -0.20 -13.70 13.96
C GLN A 146 0.02 -14.92 14.87
N ARG A 147 -0.91 -15.90 14.87
CA ARG A 147 -0.73 -17.17 15.62
C ARG A 147 0.49 -17.95 15.12
N LYS A 148 0.69 -18.05 13.80
CA LYS A 148 1.84 -18.74 13.18
C LYS A 148 3.17 -18.11 13.56
N LEU A 149 3.23 -16.79 13.64
CA LEU A 149 4.45 -16.03 13.99
C LEU A 149 4.71 -15.98 15.49
N GLY A 150 3.70 -16.24 16.34
CA GLY A 150 3.77 -16.08 17.79
C GLY A 150 3.64 -14.63 18.25
N GLY A 151 3.02 -13.78 17.45
CA GLY A 151 2.81 -12.34 17.64
C GLY A 151 3.35 -11.51 16.49
N ILE A 152 2.85 -10.28 16.37
CA ILE A 152 3.30 -9.26 15.41
C ILE A 152 3.69 -8.02 16.21
N ASP A 153 4.94 -7.56 16.05
CA ASP A 153 5.52 -6.44 16.79
C ASP A 153 5.35 -5.09 16.07
N GLY A 154 4.88 -5.12 14.81
CA GLY A 154 4.58 -3.91 14.04
C GLY A 154 4.19 -4.21 12.59
N VAL A 155 3.51 -3.24 11.98
CA VAL A 155 3.05 -3.29 10.58
C VAL A 155 3.64 -2.15 9.80
N PHE A 156 4.25 -2.43 8.68
CA PHE A 156 4.77 -1.46 7.73
C PHE A 156 3.83 -1.41 6.52
N LEU A 157 2.97 -0.40 6.44
CA LEU A 157 2.09 -0.23 5.29
C LEU A 157 2.88 0.31 4.09
N THR A 158 2.64 -0.28 2.92
CA THR A 158 3.10 0.32 1.67
C THR A 158 2.32 1.60 1.41
N HIS A 159 1.03 1.62 1.74
CA HIS A 159 0.13 2.79 1.73
C HIS A 159 -1.21 2.43 2.42
N ILE A 160 -2.14 3.40 2.55
CA ILE A 160 -3.38 3.18 3.31
C ILE A 160 -4.63 2.89 2.45
N HIS A 161 -4.49 2.40 1.22
CA HIS A 161 -5.66 1.90 0.51
C HIS A 161 -6.25 0.68 1.23
N MET A 162 -7.54 0.46 1.00
CA MET A 162 -8.35 -0.45 1.80
C MET A 162 -7.77 -1.87 1.82
N ASP A 163 -7.35 -2.39 0.69
CA ASP A 163 -6.81 -3.73 0.50
C ASP A 163 -5.43 -3.97 1.14
N HIS A 164 -4.75 -2.90 1.59
CA HIS A 164 -3.50 -2.99 2.36
C HIS A 164 -3.73 -2.91 3.88
N ILE A 165 -4.95 -2.51 4.30
CA ILE A 165 -5.30 -2.32 5.72
C ILE A 165 -6.43 -3.26 6.20
N MET A 166 -6.98 -4.13 5.33
CA MET A 166 -8.10 -5.03 5.64
C MET A 166 -7.81 -6.01 6.78
N GLY A 167 -6.54 -6.31 7.07
CA GLY A 167 -6.14 -7.23 8.12
C GLY A 167 -5.90 -6.59 9.49
N LEU A 168 -5.89 -5.25 9.60
CA LEU A 168 -5.52 -4.56 10.85
C LEU A 168 -6.49 -4.84 12.00
N GLY A 169 -7.75 -5.18 11.70
CA GLY A 169 -8.74 -5.51 12.70
C GLY A 169 -8.41 -6.75 13.55
N ASP A 170 -7.57 -7.64 13.05
CA ASP A 170 -7.16 -8.88 13.74
C ASP A 170 -5.92 -8.71 14.63
N LEU A 171 -5.26 -7.57 14.54
CA LEU A 171 -4.04 -7.34 15.32
C LEU A 171 -4.35 -7.11 16.81
N ASP A 172 -3.41 -7.52 17.65
CA ASP A 172 -3.45 -7.19 19.06
C ASP A 172 -3.45 -5.66 19.26
N PRO A 173 -4.22 -5.14 20.22
CA PRO A 173 -4.22 -3.70 20.53
C PRO A 173 -2.82 -3.18 20.84
N GLY A 174 -2.48 -2.01 20.32
CA GLY A 174 -1.20 -1.35 20.57
C GLY A 174 -0.05 -1.78 19.64
N VAL A 175 -0.28 -2.70 18.69
CA VAL A 175 0.69 -2.97 17.62
C VAL A 175 0.89 -1.71 16.78
N PRO A 176 2.13 -1.17 16.69
CA PRO A 176 2.38 0.05 15.92
C PRO A 176 2.21 -0.18 14.42
N VAL A 177 1.51 0.75 13.76
CA VAL A 177 1.28 0.75 12.32
C VAL A 177 2.00 1.94 11.71
N TYR A 178 2.91 1.67 10.77
CA TYR A 178 3.74 2.67 10.10
C TYR A 178 3.23 2.95 8.70
N THR A 179 3.17 4.22 8.32
CA THR A 179 2.72 4.66 6.99
C THR A 179 3.64 5.75 6.43
N GLY A 180 3.58 5.98 5.14
CA GLY A 180 4.31 7.07 4.51
C GLY A 180 3.66 8.44 4.72
N PRO A 181 4.40 9.54 4.47
CA PRO A 181 3.94 10.89 4.77
C PRO A 181 2.76 11.30 3.89
N GLY A 182 1.75 11.87 4.54
CA GLY A 182 0.59 12.45 3.87
C GLY A 182 -0.54 11.49 3.50
N ASP A 183 -0.38 10.18 3.66
CA ASP A 183 -1.41 9.20 3.34
C ASP A 183 -2.68 9.40 4.16
N ALA A 184 -2.55 9.55 5.47
CA ALA A 184 -3.69 9.80 6.36
C ALA A 184 -4.41 11.11 6.04
N ALA A 185 -3.71 12.09 5.47
CA ALA A 185 -4.23 13.42 5.15
C ALA A 185 -4.83 13.54 3.74
N LEU A 186 -4.90 12.46 2.96
CA LEU A 186 -5.45 12.46 1.59
C LEU A 186 -6.89 13.00 1.54
N THR A 187 -7.16 13.89 0.59
CA THR A 187 -8.43 14.61 0.47
C THR A 187 -9.15 14.40 -0.87
N SER A 188 -8.78 13.38 -1.65
CA SER A 188 -9.49 13.08 -2.90
C SER A 188 -10.95 12.69 -2.63
N ALA A 189 -11.82 12.89 -3.62
CA ALA A 189 -13.24 12.54 -3.49
C ALA A 189 -13.46 11.06 -3.14
N THR A 190 -12.61 10.16 -3.64
CA THR A 190 -12.64 8.73 -3.36
C THR A 190 -12.32 8.48 -1.89
N HIS A 191 -11.23 9.05 -1.35
CA HIS A 191 -10.84 8.89 0.05
C HIS A 191 -11.88 9.44 1.02
N ILE A 192 -12.50 10.58 0.69
CA ILE A 192 -13.61 11.11 1.48
C ILE A 192 -14.81 10.15 1.50
N ALA A 193 -15.14 9.55 0.36
CA ALA A 193 -16.26 8.61 0.25
C ALA A 193 -16.01 7.28 0.99
N THR A 194 -14.75 6.84 1.06
CA THR A 194 -14.34 5.58 1.71
C THR A 194 -13.90 5.76 3.16
N ARG A 195 -13.71 7.00 3.66
CA ARG A 195 -13.18 7.31 4.99
C ARG A 195 -13.84 6.50 6.11
N GLY A 196 -15.16 6.42 6.11
CA GLY A 196 -15.87 5.68 7.17
C GLY A 196 -15.55 4.16 7.17
N THR A 197 -15.17 3.59 6.03
CA THR A 197 -14.63 2.22 5.94
C THR A 197 -13.18 2.20 6.44
N THR A 198 -12.34 3.11 5.96
CA THR A 198 -10.94 3.24 6.41
C THR A 198 -10.83 3.39 7.92
N ASP A 199 -11.65 4.25 8.53
CA ASP A 199 -11.67 4.46 9.99
C ASP A 199 -12.07 3.19 10.77
N ARG A 200 -13.00 2.37 10.23
CA ARG A 200 -13.36 1.09 10.87
C ARG A 200 -12.26 0.05 10.74
N LEU A 201 -11.59 -0.04 9.59
CA LEU A 201 -10.45 -0.94 9.39
C LEU A 201 -9.24 -0.55 10.26
N LEU A 202 -9.11 0.73 10.58
CA LEU A 202 -8.07 1.28 11.47
C LEU A 202 -8.50 1.34 12.95
N ALA A 203 -9.68 0.82 13.33
CA ALA A 203 -10.25 1.03 14.67
C ALA A 203 -9.36 0.53 15.83
N ASN A 204 -8.51 -0.47 15.59
CA ASN A 204 -7.53 -0.97 16.56
C ASN A 204 -6.21 -0.18 16.56
N THR A 205 -6.05 0.81 15.66
CA THR A 205 -4.86 1.64 15.54
C THR A 205 -5.09 2.96 16.26
N GLU A 206 -4.42 3.16 17.41
CA GLU A 206 -4.56 4.40 18.18
C GLU A 206 -3.99 5.60 17.44
N THR A 207 -2.82 5.43 16.81
CA THR A 207 -2.07 6.48 16.10
C THR A 207 -1.20 5.85 15.03
N LEU A 208 -1.24 6.40 13.82
CA LEU A 208 -0.34 5.99 12.74
C LEU A 208 1.04 6.61 12.94
N GLN A 209 2.08 5.80 12.79
CA GLN A 209 3.48 6.22 12.84
C GLN A 209 3.92 6.68 11.45
N GLU A 210 4.06 7.97 11.23
CA GLU A 210 4.40 8.50 9.92
C GLU A 210 5.91 8.58 9.72
N TRP A 211 6.42 7.93 8.65
CA TRP A 211 7.82 7.98 8.28
C TRP A 211 8.29 9.41 8.01
N GLN A 212 9.42 9.78 8.59
CA GLN A 212 10.05 11.09 8.40
C GLN A 212 11.21 10.97 7.39
N PHE A 213 10.87 10.86 6.11
CA PHE A 213 11.88 10.80 5.05
C PHE A 213 12.65 12.11 4.93
N GLY A 214 13.98 12.02 4.81
CA GLY A 214 14.83 13.14 4.42
C GLY A 214 14.92 13.32 2.91
N SER A 215 15.85 14.14 2.46
CA SER A 215 16.04 14.44 1.03
C SER A 215 16.43 13.24 0.18
N SER A 216 16.99 12.18 0.78
CA SER A 216 17.31 10.91 0.09
C SER A 216 16.06 10.06 -0.20
N GLY A 217 14.97 10.25 0.54
CA GLY A 217 13.80 9.39 0.50
C GLY A 217 14.04 7.97 1.04
N ILE A 218 15.07 7.77 1.88
CA ILE A 218 15.50 6.46 2.40
C ILE A 218 15.55 6.48 3.92
N ILE A 219 15.00 5.44 4.52
CA ILE A 219 15.09 5.16 5.96
C ILE A 219 15.65 3.75 6.15
N ASP A 220 16.68 3.61 6.99
CA ASP A 220 17.10 2.35 7.56
C ASP A 220 16.21 2.07 8.78
N VAL A 221 15.27 1.12 8.63
CA VAL A 221 14.15 0.92 9.56
C VAL A 221 14.64 0.48 10.94
N PHE A 222 15.57 -0.45 11.00
CA PHE A 222 16.12 -0.96 12.27
C PHE A 222 17.46 -0.31 12.65
N GLY A 223 18.06 0.47 11.76
CA GLY A 223 19.34 1.11 11.99
C GLY A 223 20.56 0.19 11.82
N ASP A 224 20.34 -1.04 11.38
CA ASP A 224 21.36 -2.07 11.16
C ASP A 224 21.56 -2.44 9.69
N GLY A 225 20.82 -1.76 8.79
CA GLY A 225 20.88 -1.96 7.35
C GLY A 225 20.12 -3.18 6.83
N SER A 226 19.32 -3.85 7.66
CA SER A 226 18.62 -5.08 7.27
C SER A 226 17.27 -4.84 6.57
N LEU A 227 16.58 -3.73 6.90
CA LEU A 227 15.30 -3.33 6.29
C LEU A 227 15.33 -1.84 5.93
N TRP A 228 14.97 -1.55 4.70
CA TRP A 228 14.95 -0.19 4.16
C TRP A 228 13.56 0.20 3.72
N ALA A 229 13.08 1.37 4.16
CA ALA A 229 11.90 2.01 3.60
C ALA A 229 12.33 3.04 2.53
N ILE A 230 11.69 2.98 1.37
CA ILE A 230 11.99 3.78 0.18
C ILE A 230 10.74 4.57 -0.20
N HIS A 231 10.77 5.88 -0.04
CA HIS A 231 9.67 6.75 -0.42
C HIS A 231 9.43 6.71 -1.94
N SER A 232 8.27 6.22 -2.33
CA SER A 232 7.89 5.95 -3.73
C SER A 232 6.54 6.59 -4.07
N PRO A 233 6.38 7.93 -3.87
CA PRO A 233 5.10 8.62 -3.98
C PRO A 233 4.52 8.54 -5.39
N GLY A 234 3.20 8.68 -5.47
CA GLY A 234 2.48 8.78 -6.74
C GLY A 234 1.19 8.01 -6.74
N HIS A 235 1.20 6.70 -6.44
CA HIS A 235 -0.01 5.94 -6.21
C HIS A 235 -0.79 6.56 -5.03
N THR A 236 -0.12 6.76 -3.91
CA THR A 236 -0.48 7.72 -2.88
C THR A 236 0.71 8.64 -2.57
N PRO A 237 0.55 9.78 -1.86
CA PRO A 237 1.67 10.64 -1.45
C PRO A 237 2.68 9.91 -0.55
N GLY A 238 2.20 9.02 0.31
CA GLY A 238 3.01 8.28 1.26
C GLY A 238 3.47 6.92 0.77
N SER A 239 3.16 6.52 -0.46
CA SER A 239 3.57 5.21 -0.98
C SER A 239 5.03 4.91 -0.67
N THR A 240 5.27 3.76 -0.05
CA THR A 240 6.56 3.33 0.48
C THR A 240 6.87 1.91 0.01
N ALA A 241 7.99 1.72 -0.68
CA ALA A 241 8.50 0.38 -0.94
C ALA A 241 9.43 -0.07 0.19
N TYR A 242 9.49 -1.37 0.45
CA TYR A 242 10.38 -1.94 1.48
C TYR A 242 11.36 -2.92 0.88
N LEU A 243 12.62 -2.78 1.25
CA LEU A 243 13.70 -3.68 0.82
C LEU A 243 14.26 -4.41 2.03
N ALA A 244 13.97 -5.71 2.13
CA ALA A 244 14.47 -6.58 3.19
C ALA A 244 15.69 -7.35 2.73
N LEU A 245 16.76 -7.34 3.52
CA LEU A 245 17.96 -8.15 3.27
C LEU A 245 17.83 -9.49 3.98
N THR A 246 17.89 -10.56 3.19
CA THR A 246 17.75 -11.95 3.66
C THR A 246 19.00 -12.78 3.33
N SER A 247 19.08 -13.96 3.91
CA SER A 247 20.17 -14.89 3.58
C SER A 247 20.11 -15.43 2.13
N SER A 248 18.94 -15.38 1.49
CA SER A 248 18.72 -15.82 0.10
C SER A 248 18.78 -14.66 -0.91
N GLY A 249 19.08 -13.44 -0.47
CA GLY A 249 19.14 -12.24 -1.28
C GLY A 249 18.10 -11.20 -0.91
N PRO A 250 18.24 -9.98 -1.46
CA PRO A 250 17.34 -8.86 -1.15
C PRO A 250 15.94 -9.08 -1.72
N GLN A 251 14.89 -8.73 -0.93
CA GLN A 251 13.49 -8.83 -1.29
C GLN A 251 12.89 -7.42 -1.33
N LEU A 252 12.42 -6.96 -2.47
CA LEU A 252 11.86 -5.63 -2.69
C LEU A 252 10.34 -5.70 -2.88
N MET A 253 9.59 -5.32 -1.85
CA MET A 253 8.14 -5.17 -1.86
C MET A 253 7.83 -3.76 -2.32
N ILE A 254 7.28 -3.60 -3.52
CA ILE A 254 7.09 -2.27 -4.14
C ILE A 254 5.68 -1.71 -3.94
N GLY A 255 4.80 -2.45 -3.27
CA GLY A 255 3.39 -2.07 -3.16
C GLY A 255 2.81 -1.72 -4.52
N ASP A 256 1.97 -0.73 -4.54
CA ASP A 256 1.24 -0.29 -5.73
C ASP A 256 1.99 0.78 -6.58
N ALA A 257 3.32 0.83 -6.45
CA ALA A 257 4.12 1.47 -7.50
C ALA A 257 3.84 0.81 -8.88
N THR A 258 3.47 -0.48 -8.89
CA THR A 258 2.72 -1.15 -9.95
C THR A 258 1.96 -2.36 -9.39
N HIS A 259 0.72 -2.54 -9.80
CA HIS A 259 -0.13 -3.64 -9.37
C HIS A 259 0.18 -4.95 -10.11
N THR A 260 0.57 -4.85 -11.39
CA THR A 260 0.58 -5.99 -12.31
C THR A 260 1.99 -6.36 -12.76
N ARG A 261 2.17 -7.66 -13.07
CA ARG A 261 3.38 -8.13 -13.76
C ARG A 261 3.64 -7.36 -15.05
N TRP A 262 2.59 -7.19 -15.86
CA TRP A 262 2.71 -6.48 -17.15
C TRP A 262 3.17 -5.04 -16.95
N GLY A 263 2.62 -4.34 -15.97
CA GLY A 263 3.05 -2.97 -15.61
C GLY A 263 4.51 -2.91 -15.23
N TRP A 264 4.98 -3.86 -14.40
CA TRP A 264 6.39 -3.96 -14.04
C TRP A 264 7.28 -4.22 -15.26
N GLU A 265 6.98 -5.24 -16.06
CA GLU A 265 7.80 -5.65 -17.22
C GLU A 265 7.88 -4.56 -18.29
N ASN A 266 6.84 -3.77 -18.44
CA ASN A 266 6.73 -2.74 -19.47
C ASN A 266 7.00 -1.31 -18.96
N GLY A 267 7.15 -1.10 -17.66
CA GLY A 267 7.36 0.22 -17.06
C GLY A 267 6.15 1.13 -17.28
N VAL A 268 4.96 0.58 -17.04
CA VAL A 268 3.69 1.31 -17.14
C VAL A 268 3.11 1.45 -15.73
N GLU A 269 2.88 2.69 -15.36
CA GLU A 269 2.35 3.08 -14.07
C GLU A 269 0.90 2.61 -13.86
N PRO A 270 0.41 2.59 -12.60
CA PRO A 270 -0.98 2.34 -12.30
C PRO A 270 -1.94 3.29 -13.01
N GLY A 271 -3.19 2.85 -13.16
CA GLY A 271 -4.27 3.62 -13.77
C GLY A 271 -5.02 4.51 -12.77
N SER A 272 -6.34 4.47 -12.84
CA SER A 272 -7.21 5.41 -12.09
C SER A 272 -7.22 5.21 -10.57
N TYR A 273 -6.58 4.18 -10.04
CA TYR A 273 -6.40 4.01 -8.59
C TYR A 273 -5.25 4.86 -8.03
N SER A 274 -4.47 5.53 -8.88
CA SER A 274 -3.40 6.42 -8.44
C SER A 274 -3.84 7.88 -8.34
N ASP A 275 -3.40 8.55 -7.28
CA ASP A 275 -3.65 9.98 -7.09
C ASP A 275 -2.84 10.86 -8.07
N ASN A 276 -1.63 10.40 -8.43
CA ASN A 276 -0.72 11.16 -9.29
C ASN A 276 0.04 10.25 -10.26
N GLY A 277 -0.55 9.98 -11.42
CA GLY A 277 0.04 9.10 -12.45
C GLY A 277 1.45 9.49 -12.89
N PRO A 278 1.73 10.76 -13.25
CA PRO A 278 3.09 11.20 -13.59
C PRO A 278 4.14 10.94 -12.49
N GLN A 279 3.76 11.13 -11.23
CA GLN A 279 4.66 10.84 -10.10
C GLN A 279 4.81 9.32 -9.90
N SER A 280 3.74 8.52 -10.07
CA SER A 280 3.80 7.06 -10.07
C SER A 280 4.78 6.52 -11.10
N ALA A 281 4.75 7.06 -12.34
CA ALA A 281 5.69 6.69 -13.39
C ALA A 281 7.16 6.94 -13.00
N ILE A 282 7.43 8.08 -12.34
CA ILE A 282 8.78 8.41 -11.84
C ILE A 282 9.22 7.42 -10.76
N SER A 283 8.35 7.11 -9.80
CA SER A 283 8.66 6.19 -8.71
C SER A 283 8.85 4.76 -9.23
N LEU A 284 7.99 4.29 -10.14
CA LEU A 284 8.14 2.99 -10.79
C LEU A 284 9.48 2.90 -11.54
N ALA A 285 9.83 3.92 -12.32
CA ALA A 285 11.09 3.94 -13.07
C ALA A 285 12.32 3.88 -12.16
N ARG A 286 12.29 4.54 -10.98
CA ARG A 286 13.36 4.48 -9.98
C ARG A 286 13.50 3.08 -9.37
N LEU A 287 12.41 2.44 -9.00
CA LEU A 287 12.41 1.08 -8.46
C LEU A 287 12.89 0.06 -9.51
N GLN A 288 12.46 0.21 -10.76
CA GLN A 288 12.97 -0.61 -11.87
C GLN A 288 14.48 -0.38 -12.10
N GLN A 289 14.96 0.86 -11.97
CA GLN A 289 16.38 1.15 -12.10
C GLN A 289 17.19 0.47 -10.99
N LEU A 290 16.70 0.54 -9.73
CA LEU A 290 17.33 -0.16 -8.61
C LEU A 290 17.43 -1.69 -8.89
N ALA A 291 16.34 -2.31 -9.37
CA ALA A 291 16.33 -3.73 -9.69
C ALA A 291 17.26 -4.10 -10.86
N ARG A 292 17.39 -3.21 -11.87
CA ARG A 292 18.37 -3.40 -12.98
C ARG A 292 19.81 -3.29 -12.49
N ASP A 293 20.09 -2.32 -11.62
CA ASP A 293 21.44 -2.07 -11.10
C ASP A 293 21.89 -3.16 -10.10
N LYS A 294 20.91 -3.81 -9.47
CA LYS A 294 21.10 -4.87 -8.48
C LYS A 294 20.25 -6.12 -8.84
N PRO A 295 20.70 -6.91 -9.82
CA PRO A 295 19.90 -8.04 -10.37
C PRO A 295 19.60 -9.18 -9.37
N ALA A 296 20.29 -9.19 -8.22
CA ALA A 296 19.99 -10.12 -7.13
C ALA A 296 18.69 -9.80 -6.37
N ILE A 297 18.10 -8.62 -6.58
CA ILE A 297 16.86 -8.22 -5.93
C ILE A 297 15.68 -9.01 -6.53
N ALA A 298 14.98 -9.76 -5.68
CA ALA A 298 13.68 -10.29 -6.01
C ALA A 298 12.60 -9.23 -5.78
N VAL A 299 11.81 -8.93 -6.81
CA VAL A 299 10.80 -7.86 -6.77
C VAL A 299 9.42 -8.44 -6.60
N HIS A 300 8.61 -7.81 -5.74
CA HIS A 300 7.25 -8.18 -5.43
C HIS A 300 6.30 -7.00 -5.71
N PRO A 301 5.61 -6.97 -6.87
CA PRO A 301 4.53 -6.01 -7.15
C PRO A 301 3.33 -6.22 -6.22
N GLY A 302 2.47 -5.21 -6.12
CA GLY A 302 1.34 -5.19 -5.21
C GLY A 302 0.41 -6.40 -5.34
N HIS A 303 -0.01 -6.73 -6.59
CA HIS A 303 -1.13 -7.65 -6.77
C HIS A 303 -0.91 -8.80 -7.74
N GLN A 304 0.24 -8.92 -8.37
CA GLN A 304 0.58 -10.07 -9.21
C GLN A 304 2.03 -10.50 -8.99
N ALA A 305 2.28 -11.80 -8.92
CA ALA A 305 3.65 -12.32 -8.80
C ALA A 305 4.41 -12.19 -10.13
N LEU A 306 5.73 -11.92 -10.06
CA LEU A 306 6.67 -11.95 -11.20
C LEU A 306 7.10 -13.38 -11.53
#